data_13effefb5580ffb1cb0f769881e638b6
#
_entry.id   13effefb5580ffb1cb0f769881e638b6
#
_cell.length_a   1.000
_cell.length_b   1.000
_cell.length_c   1.000
_cell.angle_alpha   90.00
_cell.angle_beta   90.00
_cell.angle_gamma   90.00
#
_symmetry.space_group_name_H-M   'P 1'
#
loop_
_entity.id
_entity.type
_entity.pdbx_description
1 polymer ?
#
loop_
_entity_poly.entity_id
_entity_poly.type
_entity_poly.pdbx_seq_one_letter_code
_entity_poly.pdbx_strand_id
1 'polypeptide(L)'
;MRNLSLILLVVSAAVLTMTTGCGDDTNTTPTNNTQDTTPTVTIENQIQIGLELFKLNVEADRTFGEYTTSDTSTYISVFGNDQNYGDASFNITFPGQNTGTFITEVGSSVVDFQAGAGEEGTIRREEYSASGSTMTIVVTEYGAVGEHIKGTFSGVVKNGKTGQSVNITKGKFDVIRRDDQ
;
A
#
# COMPACT_ATOMS: atom_id res chain seq x y z
N MET A 1 -10.38 -16.26 45.21
CA MET A 1 -9.25 -17.18 45.07
C MET A 1 -8.30 -16.56 44.05
N ARG A 2 -7.13 -16.16 44.56
CA ARG A 2 -6.14 -15.38 43.81
C ARG A 2 -5.13 -16.36 43.21
N ASN A 3 -4.95 -16.41 41.89
CA ASN A 3 -3.84 -17.10 41.28
C ASN A 3 -2.82 -16.07 40.80
N LEU A 4 -1.71 -16.09 41.52
CA LEU A 4 -0.52 -15.31 41.24
C LEU A 4 0.37 -16.17 40.31
N SER A 5 0.53 -15.76 39.05
CA SER A 5 1.50 -16.38 38.13
C SER A 5 2.80 -15.62 38.14
N LEU A 6 3.82 -16.34 38.57
CA LEU A 6 5.20 -15.93 38.73
C LEU A 6 5.88 -15.89 37.35
N ILE A 7 6.33 -14.73 36.89
CA ILE A 7 7.11 -14.59 35.66
C ILE A 7 8.61 -14.70 36.05
N LEU A 8 9.25 -15.73 35.50
CA LEU A 8 10.67 -16.02 35.65
C LEU A 8 11.48 -15.20 34.66
N LEU A 9 12.30 -14.28 35.16
CA LEU A 9 13.19 -13.43 34.38
C LEU A 9 14.52 -14.19 34.17
N VAL A 10 14.85 -14.56 32.93
CA VAL A 10 16.16 -15.14 32.57
C VAL A 10 17.04 -14.02 32.03
N VAL A 11 18.06 -13.67 32.80
CA VAL A 11 19.12 -12.74 32.40
C VAL A 11 20.24 -13.56 31.76
N SER A 12 20.50 -13.40 30.46
CA SER A 12 21.67 -13.98 29.80
C SER A 12 22.77 -12.94 29.69
N ALA A 13 23.86 -13.17 30.38
CA ALA A 13 25.09 -12.38 30.30
C ALA A 13 25.90 -12.80 29.05
N ALA A 14 26.19 -11.88 28.16
CA ALA A 14 27.11 -12.08 27.04
C ALA A 14 28.51 -11.66 27.45
N VAL A 15 29.45 -12.61 27.39
CA VAL A 15 30.89 -12.43 27.65
C VAL A 15 31.54 -11.83 26.40
N LEU A 16 32.17 -10.66 26.56
CA LEU A 16 32.94 -9.98 25.54
C LEU A 16 34.40 -10.45 25.65
N THR A 17 34.90 -11.21 24.67
CA THR A 17 36.34 -11.53 24.55
C THR A 17 37.01 -10.52 23.62
N MET A 18 37.86 -9.68 24.16
CA MET A 18 38.79 -8.83 23.40
C MET A 18 40.01 -9.64 22.99
N THR A 19 40.28 -9.78 21.70
CA THR A 19 41.57 -10.22 21.19
C THR A 19 42.30 -9.01 20.60
N THR A 20 43.35 -8.58 21.25
CA THR A 20 44.34 -7.64 20.74
C THR A 20 45.25 -8.40 19.78
N GLY A 21 45.17 -8.10 18.49
CA GLY A 21 46.13 -8.54 17.45
C GLY A 21 46.75 -7.33 16.78
N CYS A 22 48.01 -7.04 17.15
CA CYS A 22 48.86 -6.08 16.47
C CYS A 22 49.50 -6.82 15.30
N GLY A 23 49.26 -6.34 14.06
CA GLY A 23 49.87 -6.82 12.86
C GLY A 23 49.95 -5.67 11.84
N ASP A 24 51.15 -5.13 11.72
CA ASP A 24 51.55 -4.11 10.77
C ASP A 24 51.78 -4.81 9.40
N ASP A 25 50.95 -4.52 8.42
CA ASP A 25 51.26 -4.81 7.02
C ASP A 25 50.55 -3.81 6.10
N THR A 26 51.35 -2.91 5.57
CA THR A 26 51.03 -1.98 4.51
C THR A 26 50.75 -2.73 3.21
N ASN A 27 49.50 -3.03 2.92
CA ASN A 27 49.06 -3.38 1.57
C ASN A 27 47.77 -2.61 1.24
N THR A 28 47.96 -1.47 0.57
CA THR A 28 46.86 -0.66 0.06
C THR A 28 46.27 -1.34 -1.16
N THR A 29 45.36 -2.28 -0.96
CA THR A 29 44.41 -2.74 -1.98
C THR A 29 43.27 -1.75 -2.04
N PRO A 30 42.95 -1.15 -3.19
CA PRO A 30 41.75 -0.30 -3.27
C PRO A 30 40.52 -1.17 -3.04
N THR A 31 39.91 -0.98 -1.88
CA THR A 31 38.60 -1.55 -1.58
C THR A 31 37.61 -0.88 -2.51
N ASN A 32 37.30 -1.53 -3.62
CA ASN A 32 36.10 -1.20 -4.38
C ASN A 32 34.89 -1.42 -3.46
N ASN A 33 34.49 -0.38 -2.78
CA ASN A 33 33.14 -0.29 -2.22
C ASN A 33 32.18 -0.21 -3.41
N THR A 34 31.89 -1.36 -3.99
CA THR A 34 30.73 -1.53 -4.83
C THR A 34 29.55 -1.40 -3.87
N GLN A 35 29.12 -0.16 -3.69
CA GLN A 35 27.85 0.13 -3.05
C GLN A 35 26.82 -0.58 -3.92
N ASP A 36 26.28 -1.70 -3.41
CA ASP A 36 25.18 -2.40 -4.03
C ASP A 36 23.97 -1.44 -4.05
N THR A 37 23.92 -0.67 -5.12
CA THR A 37 22.77 0.15 -5.45
C THR A 37 21.76 -0.74 -6.15
N THR A 38 21.28 -1.78 -5.47
CA THR A 38 20.04 -2.43 -5.87
C THR A 38 19.00 -1.33 -5.84
N PRO A 39 18.37 -0.96 -6.98
CA PRO A 39 17.36 0.08 -6.99
C PRO A 39 16.24 -0.37 -6.07
N THR A 40 16.10 0.32 -4.95
CA THR A 40 14.91 0.15 -4.10
C THR A 40 13.74 0.57 -4.97
N VAL A 41 13.00 -0.40 -5.49
CA VAL A 41 11.76 -0.15 -6.21
C VAL A 41 10.80 0.45 -5.19
N THR A 42 10.70 1.77 -5.20
CA THR A 42 9.72 2.48 -4.38
C THR A 42 8.35 2.18 -4.98
N ILE A 43 7.62 1.30 -4.34
CA ILE A 43 6.21 1.02 -4.69
C ILE A 43 5.44 2.30 -4.34
N GLU A 44 5.03 3.02 -5.36
CA GLU A 44 4.28 4.26 -5.17
C GLU A 44 2.78 3.99 -5.35
N ASN A 45 2.08 3.88 -4.24
CA ASN A 45 0.63 3.92 -4.21
C ASN A 45 0.18 5.35 -3.91
N GLN A 46 -0.61 5.93 -4.79
CA GLN A 46 -1.05 7.32 -4.66
C GLN A 46 -2.43 7.56 -5.25
N ILE A 47 -3.07 8.60 -4.77
CA ILE A 47 -4.33 9.12 -5.33
C ILE A 47 -4.35 10.64 -5.21
N GLN A 48 -4.72 11.32 -6.30
CA GLN A 48 -5.01 12.76 -6.26
C GLN A 48 -6.53 12.97 -6.37
N ILE A 49 -7.10 13.58 -5.33
CA ILE A 49 -8.52 13.93 -5.26
C ILE A 49 -8.63 15.45 -5.26
N GLY A 50 -9.19 16.00 -6.33
CA GLY A 50 -9.19 17.44 -6.55
C GLY A 50 -7.77 17.99 -6.62
N LEU A 51 -7.36 18.83 -5.67
CA LEU A 51 -6.02 19.41 -5.57
C LEU A 51 -5.10 18.66 -4.58
N GLU A 52 -5.65 17.74 -3.79
CA GLU A 52 -4.91 17.04 -2.74
C GLU A 52 -4.32 15.74 -3.28
N LEU A 53 -2.99 15.56 -3.14
CA LEU A 53 -2.25 14.37 -3.52
C LEU A 53 -1.87 13.58 -2.27
N PHE A 54 -2.39 12.38 -2.16
CA PHE A 54 -2.07 11.41 -1.11
C PHE A 54 -1.03 10.42 -1.64
N LYS A 55 0.09 10.30 -0.95
CA LYS A 55 1.14 9.31 -1.22
C LYS A 55 1.19 8.35 -0.05
N LEU A 56 0.83 7.10 -0.29
CA LEU A 56 0.66 6.13 0.78
C LEU A 56 1.95 5.35 1.02
N ASN A 57 2.49 5.47 2.22
CA ASN A 57 3.46 4.52 2.75
C ASN A 57 2.68 3.29 3.21
N VAL A 58 2.67 2.25 2.37
CA VAL A 58 1.73 1.14 2.50
C VAL A 58 2.10 0.11 3.55
N GLU A 59 1.09 -0.47 4.19
CA GLU A 59 1.19 -1.64 5.04
C GLU A 59 1.02 -2.91 4.20
N ALA A 60 2.03 -3.77 4.15
CA ALA A 60 2.09 -4.91 3.23
C ALA A 60 0.99 -5.96 3.47
N ASP A 61 0.56 -6.17 4.70
CA ASP A 61 -0.48 -7.12 5.07
C ASP A 61 -1.90 -6.63 4.77
N ARG A 62 -2.08 -5.32 4.56
CA ARG A 62 -3.35 -4.66 4.22
C ARG A 62 -3.39 -4.12 2.78
N THR A 63 -2.28 -4.26 2.04
CA THR A 63 -2.14 -3.79 0.67
C THR A 63 -1.92 -4.97 -0.25
N PHE A 64 -2.95 -5.32 -1.03
CA PHE A 64 -2.94 -6.51 -1.86
C PHE A 64 -3.93 -6.41 -3.03
N GLY A 65 -3.76 -7.30 -4.01
CA GLY A 65 -4.76 -7.61 -5.02
C GLY A 65 -5.19 -9.06 -4.92
N GLU A 66 -6.47 -9.34 -5.10
CA GLU A 66 -7.00 -10.71 -5.14
C GLU A 66 -8.08 -10.83 -6.21
N TYR A 67 -8.17 -12.02 -6.78
CA TYR A 67 -9.24 -12.34 -7.71
C TYR A 67 -10.32 -13.16 -7.02
N THR A 68 -11.57 -12.74 -7.20
CA THR A 68 -12.74 -13.44 -6.68
C THR A 68 -13.42 -14.20 -7.81
N THR A 69 -13.40 -15.52 -7.72
CA THR A 69 -13.93 -16.41 -8.77
C THR A 69 -15.45 -16.33 -8.91
N SER A 70 -16.17 -16.12 -7.80
CA SER A 70 -17.63 -15.95 -7.81
C SER A 70 -18.09 -14.72 -8.60
N ASP A 71 -17.35 -13.63 -8.50
CA ASP A 71 -17.69 -12.34 -9.10
C ASP A 71 -16.94 -12.09 -10.41
N THR A 72 -16.00 -12.98 -10.75
CA THR A 72 -15.11 -12.84 -11.91
C THR A 72 -14.39 -11.49 -11.96
N SER A 73 -14.03 -10.96 -10.80
CA SER A 73 -13.44 -9.63 -10.66
C SER A 73 -12.16 -9.64 -9.81
N THR A 74 -11.27 -8.70 -10.08
CA THR A 74 -10.10 -8.44 -9.25
C THR A 74 -10.40 -7.27 -8.32
N TYR A 75 -10.11 -7.48 -7.04
CA TYR A 75 -10.17 -6.49 -5.98
C TYR A 75 -8.76 -6.04 -5.61
N ILE A 76 -8.54 -4.75 -5.57
CA ILE A 76 -7.30 -4.11 -5.10
C ILE A 76 -7.61 -3.37 -3.81
N SER A 77 -6.86 -3.66 -2.76
CA SER A 77 -6.88 -2.91 -1.51
C SER A 77 -5.53 -2.23 -1.31
N VAL A 78 -5.54 -0.95 -1.03
CA VAL A 78 -4.36 -0.19 -0.66
C VAL A 78 -4.65 0.53 0.65
N PHE A 79 -3.84 0.25 1.65
CA PHE A 79 -3.89 0.90 2.95
C PHE A 79 -2.49 1.38 3.33
N GLY A 80 -2.40 2.59 3.84
CA GLY A 80 -1.13 3.14 4.27
C GLY A 80 -1.30 4.48 4.98
N ASN A 81 -0.17 5.08 5.34
CA ASN A 81 -0.11 6.37 6.00
C ASN A 81 0.39 7.43 5.02
N ASP A 82 -0.35 8.53 4.88
CA ASP A 82 0.11 9.74 4.22
C ASP A 82 0.72 10.69 5.24
N GLN A 83 1.86 11.29 4.89
CA GLN A 83 2.63 12.13 5.82
C GLN A 83 1.85 13.37 6.30
N ASN A 84 0.90 13.88 5.51
CA ASN A 84 0.15 15.09 5.82
C ASN A 84 -1.25 14.80 6.37
N TYR A 85 -1.82 13.64 6.00
CA TYR A 85 -3.23 13.35 6.22
C TYR A 85 -3.46 12.15 7.15
N GLY A 86 -2.38 11.45 7.60
CA GLY A 86 -2.49 10.25 8.41
C GLY A 86 -2.91 9.03 7.61
N ASP A 87 -3.58 8.08 8.26
CA ASP A 87 -4.01 6.85 7.61
C ASP A 87 -5.00 7.11 6.48
N ALA A 88 -4.76 6.47 5.35
CA ALA A 88 -5.63 6.54 4.20
C ALA A 88 -5.71 5.19 3.49
N SER A 89 -6.81 4.94 2.81
CA SER A 89 -7.01 3.73 2.02
C SER A 89 -7.82 3.99 0.77
N PHE A 90 -7.58 3.20 -0.26
CA PHE A 90 -8.48 3.10 -1.39
C PHE A 90 -8.66 1.66 -1.85
N ASN A 91 -9.85 1.37 -2.36
CA ASN A 91 -10.21 0.09 -2.92
C ASN A 91 -10.65 0.27 -4.37
N ILE A 92 -10.25 -0.67 -5.23
CA ILE A 92 -10.60 -0.68 -6.65
C ILE A 92 -11.06 -2.07 -7.02
N THR A 93 -12.13 -2.19 -7.79
CA THR A 93 -12.58 -3.46 -8.36
C THR A 93 -12.65 -3.32 -9.89
N PHE A 94 -12.18 -4.32 -10.61
CA PHE A 94 -12.30 -4.40 -12.05
C PHE A 94 -12.51 -5.85 -12.53
N PRO A 95 -13.15 -6.09 -13.69
CA PRO A 95 -13.44 -7.44 -14.15
C PRO A 95 -12.19 -8.17 -14.66
N GLY A 96 -12.12 -9.47 -14.39
CA GLY A 96 -11.11 -10.39 -14.94
C GLY A 96 -9.75 -10.35 -14.24
N GLN A 97 -8.77 -11.02 -14.87
CA GLN A 97 -7.40 -11.23 -14.41
C GLN A 97 -6.38 -10.80 -15.47
N ASN A 98 -6.61 -9.71 -16.17
CA ASN A 98 -5.80 -9.35 -17.33
C ASN A 98 -5.35 -7.89 -17.25
N THR A 99 -4.27 -7.59 -17.97
CA THR A 99 -3.92 -6.21 -18.32
C THR A 99 -4.95 -5.64 -19.28
N GLY A 100 -5.16 -4.33 -19.21
CA GLY A 100 -6.10 -3.66 -20.11
C GLY A 100 -6.65 -2.38 -19.55
N THR A 101 -7.60 -1.79 -20.29
CA THR A 101 -8.35 -0.62 -19.85
C THR A 101 -9.79 -1.05 -19.54
N PHE A 102 -10.20 -0.78 -18.30
CA PHE A 102 -11.54 -1.10 -17.81
C PHE A 102 -12.27 0.21 -17.51
N ILE A 103 -13.43 0.36 -18.14
CA ILE A 103 -14.33 1.49 -17.88
C ILE A 103 -15.46 0.94 -17.03
N THR A 104 -15.61 1.49 -15.86
CA THR A 104 -16.60 1.03 -14.91
C THR A 104 -17.82 1.88 -15.03
N GLU A 105 -18.90 1.26 -15.48
CA GLU A 105 -20.21 1.87 -15.40
C GLU A 105 -20.77 1.73 -13.99
N VAL A 106 -21.71 2.59 -13.66
CA VAL A 106 -22.41 2.65 -12.39
C VAL A 106 -22.76 1.27 -11.85
N GLY A 107 -22.13 0.85 -10.77
CA GLY A 107 -22.49 -0.35 -10.01
C GLY A 107 -21.54 -1.54 -10.09
N SER A 108 -20.53 -1.55 -10.95
CA SER A 108 -19.57 -2.68 -11.08
C SER A 108 -18.15 -2.38 -10.66
N SER A 109 -17.86 -1.15 -10.30
CA SER A 109 -16.56 -0.80 -9.73
C SER A 109 -16.71 0.30 -8.70
N VAL A 110 -16.09 0.08 -7.58
CA VAL A 110 -16.11 0.99 -6.46
C VAL A 110 -14.68 1.48 -6.29
N VAL A 111 -14.48 2.78 -6.35
CA VAL A 111 -13.30 3.40 -5.75
C VAL A 111 -13.81 4.07 -4.50
N ASP A 112 -13.57 3.41 -3.39
CA ASP A 112 -13.79 4.01 -2.07
C ASP A 112 -12.46 4.52 -1.57
N PHE A 113 -12.43 5.78 -1.20
CA PHE A 113 -11.29 6.41 -0.59
C PHE A 113 -11.67 6.92 0.79
N GLN A 114 -10.85 6.63 1.77
CA GLN A 114 -10.97 7.13 3.13
C GLN A 114 -9.64 7.76 3.53
N ALA A 115 -9.68 9.00 3.98
CA ALA A 115 -8.51 9.69 4.53
C ALA A 115 -8.81 10.24 5.93
N GLY A 116 -7.78 10.20 6.78
CA GLY A 116 -7.83 10.83 8.09
C GLY A 116 -8.38 9.93 9.19
N ALA A 117 -7.94 8.69 9.27
CA ALA A 117 -8.03 7.89 10.48
C ALA A 117 -6.92 8.31 11.45
N GLY A 118 -7.01 9.46 12.08
CA GLY A 118 -6.13 9.90 13.16
C GLY A 118 -6.79 9.66 14.50
N GLU A 119 -6.06 9.84 15.59
CA GLU A 119 -6.52 9.68 16.96
C GLU A 119 -7.79 10.48 17.30
N GLU A 120 -8.59 9.94 18.21
CA GLU A 120 -9.86 10.51 18.68
C GLU A 120 -9.76 12.02 18.94
N GLY A 121 -10.41 12.81 18.10
CA GLY A 121 -10.65 14.24 18.35
C GLY A 121 -10.30 15.24 17.26
N THR A 122 -9.55 14.88 16.19
CA THR A 122 -9.08 15.86 15.19
C THR A 122 -9.30 15.46 13.74
N ILE A 123 -10.17 14.49 13.43
CA ILE A 123 -10.15 13.83 12.14
C ILE A 123 -11.13 14.44 11.17
N ARG A 124 -10.62 14.89 10.03
CA ARG A 124 -11.33 14.94 8.77
C ARG A 124 -11.43 13.52 8.19
N ARG A 125 -12.38 12.73 8.64
CA ARG A 125 -12.72 11.52 7.92
C ARG A 125 -13.46 11.92 6.65
N GLU A 126 -12.77 11.90 5.54
CA GLU A 126 -13.35 12.14 4.23
C GLU A 126 -13.55 10.78 3.54
N GLU A 127 -14.76 10.51 3.14
CA GLU A 127 -15.14 9.32 2.39
C GLU A 127 -15.57 9.76 0.99
N TYR A 128 -15.02 9.10 -0.01
CA TYR A 128 -15.36 9.33 -1.41
C TYR A 128 -15.75 8.00 -2.05
N SER A 129 -16.80 8.01 -2.84
CA SER A 129 -17.26 6.83 -3.56
C SER A 129 -17.47 7.15 -5.04
N ALA A 130 -17.09 6.22 -5.91
CA ALA A 130 -17.39 6.29 -7.33
C ALA A 130 -18.84 5.91 -7.67
N SER A 131 -19.68 5.68 -6.68
CA SER A 131 -21.08 5.31 -6.90
C SER A 131 -21.80 6.30 -7.81
N GLY A 132 -22.25 5.82 -8.95
CA GLY A 132 -22.92 6.62 -9.96
C GLY A 132 -21.99 7.45 -10.87
N SER A 133 -20.72 7.14 -10.91
CA SER A 133 -19.73 7.84 -11.73
C SER A 133 -18.89 6.86 -12.55
N THR A 134 -18.38 7.32 -13.69
CA THR A 134 -17.50 6.51 -14.54
C THR A 134 -16.06 6.63 -14.08
N MET A 135 -15.43 5.47 -13.84
CA MET A 135 -14.00 5.36 -13.57
C MET A 135 -13.31 4.69 -14.75
N THR A 136 -12.09 5.10 -15.02
CA THR A 136 -11.18 4.41 -15.95
C THR A 136 -10.04 3.81 -15.15
N ILE A 137 -9.85 2.49 -15.25
CA ILE A 137 -8.78 1.74 -14.62
C ILE A 137 -7.91 1.16 -15.73
N VAL A 138 -6.61 1.41 -15.69
CA VAL A 138 -5.64 0.88 -16.65
C VAL A 138 -4.70 -0.05 -15.90
N VAL A 139 -4.83 -1.36 -16.12
CA VAL A 139 -3.95 -2.37 -15.57
C VAL A 139 -2.78 -2.60 -16.52
N THR A 140 -1.58 -2.27 -16.11
CA THR A 140 -0.35 -2.37 -16.91
C THR A 140 0.44 -3.64 -16.66
N GLU A 141 0.27 -4.25 -15.49
CA GLU A 141 0.89 -5.51 -15.09
C GLU A 141 -0.11 -6.33 -14.29
N TYR A 142 -0.21 -7.63 -14.59
CA TYR A 142 -1.02 -8.58 -13.84
C TYR A 142 -0.24 -9.88 -13.70
N GLY A 143 0.48 -10.02 -12.59
CA GLY A 143 1.38 -11.13 -12.31
C GLY A 143 0.66 -12.36 -11.75
N ALA A 144 1.42 -13.43 -11.57
CA ALA A 144 0.98 -14.62 -10.84
C ALA A 144 0.80 -14.30 -9.34
N VAL A 145 0.23 -15.25 -8.59
CA VAL A 145 0.16 -15.14 -7.12
C VAL A 145 1.56 -14.95 -6.56
N GLY A 146 1.73 -13.94 -5.70
CA GLY A 146 3.01 -13.49 -5.15
C GLY A 146 3.74 -12.45 -6.00
N GLU A 147 3.27 -12.16 -7.21
CA GLU A 147 3.80 -11.11 -8.08
C GLU A 147 2.94 -9.84 -8.03
N HIS A 148 3.32 -8.83 -8.81
CA HIS A 148 2.67 -7.53 -8.79
C HIS A 148 1.43 -7.45 -9.68
N ILE A 149 0.44 -6.68 -9.21
CA ILE A 149 -0.61 -6.09 -10.03
C ILE A 149 -0.41 -4.58 -9.99
N LYS A 150 -0.20 -3.96 -11.17
CA LYS A 150 0.09 -2.52 -11.27
C LYS A 150 -0.87 -1.84 -12.22
N GLY A 151 -1.14 -0.59 -11.91
CA GLY A 151 -1.99 0.20 -12.80
C GLY A 151 -2.22 1.62 -12.34
N THR A 152 -3.06 2.29 -13.10
CA THR A 152 -3.50 3.65 -12.81
C THR A 152 -5.02 3.72 -12.87
N PHE A 153 -5.59 4.73 -12.23
CA PHE A 153 -7.02 4.97 -12.32
C PHE A 153 -7.33 6.46 -12.26
N SER A 154 -8.44 6.83 -12.89
CA SER A 154 -8.94 8.19 -12.91
C SER A 154 -10.45 8.20 -13.08
N GLY A 155 -11.10 9.29 -12.73
CA GLY A 155 -12.55 9.43 -12.89
C GLY A 155 -13.13 10.44 -11.93
N VAL A 156 -14.40 10.28 -11.60
CA VAL A 156 -15.14 11.18 -10.71
C VAL A 156 -15.64 10.38 -9.51
N VAL A 157 -15.42 10.92 -8.33
CA VAL A 157 -15.98 10.40 -7.06
C VAL A 157 -16.86 11.45 -6.40
N LYS A 158 -17.74 11.00 -5.52
CA LYS A 158 -18.59 11.88 -4.71
C LYS A 158 -18.13 11.84 -3.27
N ASN A 159 -18.01 13.01 -2.67
CA ASN A 159 -17.80 13.14 -1.24
C ASN A 159 -19.06 12.67 -0.50
N GLY A 160 -18.91 11.70 0.41
CA GLY A 160 -20.04 11.09 1.13
C GLY A 160 -20.79 12.03 2.04
N LYS A 161 -20.15 13.11 2.52
CA LYS A 161 -20.78 14.10 3.40
C LYS A 161 -21.48 15.21 2.64
N THR A 162 -20.85 15.72 1.58
CA THR A 162 -21.35 16.91 0.86
C THR A 162 -22.10 16.54 -0.41
N GLY A 163 -21.95 15.33 -0.92
CA GLY A 163 -22.46 14.90 -2.21
C GLY A 163 -21.78 15.56 -3.43
N GLN A 164 -20.74 16.39 -3.18
CA GLN A 164 -20.02 17.08 -4.25
C GLN A 164 -19.17 16.10 -5.05
N SER A 165 -19.18 16.29 -6.38
CA SER A 165 -18.32 15.52 -7.29
C SER A 165 -16.91 16.10 -7.29
N VAL A 166 -15.91 15.22 -7.23
CA VAL A 166 -14.48 15.57 -7.26
C VAL A 166 -13.76 14.64 -8.22
N ASN A 167 -12.79 15.18 -8.97
CA ASN A 167 -12.00 14.39 -9.91
C ASN A 167 -10.85 13.67 -9.21
N ILE A 168 -10.65 12.40 -9.58
CA ILE A 168 -9.41 11.66 -9.37
C ILE A 168 -8.57 11.77 -10.64
N THR A 169 -7.34 12.25 -10.54
CA THR A 169 -6.48 12.53 -11.71
C THR A 169 -5.15 11.76 -11.72
N LYS A 170 -4.66 11.28 -10.58
CA LYS A 170 -3.37 10.60 -10.46
C LYS A 170 -3.47 9.37 -9.55
N GLY A 171 -4.51 8.55 -9.78
CA GLY A 171 -4.61 7.26 -9.13
C GLY A 171 -3.52 6.31 -9.65
N LYS A 172 -2.78 5.67 -8.76
CA LYS A 172 -1.77 4.65 -9.09
C LYS A 172 -1.77 3.59 -8.01
N PHE A 173 -1.68 2.34 -8.42
CA PHE A 173 -1.52 1.21 -7.51
C PHE A 173 -0.41 0.28 -8.00
N ASP A 174 0.29 -0.29 -7.03
CA ASP A 174 1.27 -1.36 -7.18
C ASP A 174 1.16 -2.25 -5.95
N VAL A 175 0.60 -3.43 -6.10
CA VAL A 175 0.25 -4.34 -5.00
C VAL A 175 0.70 -5.76 -5.31
N ILE A 176 0.91 -6.57 -4.28
CA ILE A 176 1.19 -8.00 -4.44
C ILE A 176 -0.13 -8.76 -4.58
N ARG A 177 -0.21 -9.64 -5.59
CA ARG A 177 -1.34 -10.53 -5.76
C ARG A 177 -1.33 -11.63 -4.70
N ARG A 178 -2.45 -11.79 -4.00
CA ARG A 178 -2.72 -12.90 -3.10
C ARG A 178 -3.42 -14.07 -3.82
N ASP A 179 -3.59 -15.16 -3.10
CA ASP A 179 -4.37 -16.31 -3.56
C ASP A 179 -5.80 -15.90 -3.94
N ASP A 180 -6.33 -16.55 -4.97
CA ASP A 180 -7.69 -16.30 -5.45
C ASP A 180 -8.71 -16.83 -4.43
N GLN A 181 -9.85 -16.13 -4.30
CA GLN A 181 -10.96 -16.46 -3.38
C GLN A 181 -12.14 -17.07 -4.13
#